data_3e912edbd1947cfd65cfd373d4feadb5
#
_entry.id   3e912edbd1947cfd65cfd373d4feadb5
#
_cell.length_a   1.000
_cell.length_b   1.000
_cell.length_c   1.000
_cell.angle_alpha   90.00
_cell.angle_beta   90.00
_cell.angle_gamma   90.00
#
_symmetry.space_group_name_H-M   'P 1'
#
loop_
_entity.id
_entity.type
_entity.pdbx_description
1 polymer ?
#
loop_
_entity_poly.entity_id
_entity_poly.type
_entity_poly.pdbx_seq_one_letter_code
_entity_poly.pdbx_strand_id
1 'polypeptide(L)'
;MLDVDFGDMIDHLGGESEVSSIVMYMESLTNFRKFMSAARAVSQVKPIIVLKAGRTQAGALAAASHTGAMAGEDSVYDAAFQRAGILRVKTFEELFDCAELLAKQPKPLGRGWRSSPMLADRGSWGLTLYPILDMSLFP
;
A
#
# COMPACT_ATOMS: atom_id res chain seq x y z
N MET A 1 -2.39 11.34 23.35
CA MET A 1 -1.26 11.07 22.45
C MET A 1 -0.93 9.60 22.59
N LEU A 2 -0.98 8.85 21.53
CA LEU A 2 -0.65 7.43 21.61
C LEU A 2 0.88 7.32 21.59
N ASP A 3 1.45 6.52 22.48
CA ASP A 3 2.90 6.29 22.55
C ASP A 3 3.40 5.43 21.36
N VAL A 4 2.48 4.88 20.57
CA VAL A 4 2.72 4.04 19.41
C VAL A 4 2.18 4.74 18.16
N ASP A 5 3.03 4.90 17.14
CA ASP A 5 2.66 5.47 15.85
C ASP A 5 2.71 4.41 14.71
N PHE A 6 2.33 4.82 13.48
CA PHE A 6 2.37 3.92 12.32
C PHE A 6 3.77 3.36 12.04
N GLY A 7 4.83 4.10 12.33
CA GLY A 7 6.20 3.63 12.16
C GLY A 7 6.52 2.47 13.10
N ASP A 8 6.12 2.58 14.39
CA ASP A 8 6.30 1.50 15.36
C ASP A 8 5.55 0.23 14.96
N MET A 9 4.31 0.40 14.48
CA MET A 9 3.49 -0.72 14.03
C MET A 9 4.09 -1.42 12.81
N ILE A 10 4.63 -0.65 11.85
CA ILE A 10 5.30 -1.21 10.66
C ILE A 10 6.55 -1.99 11.08
N ASP A 11 7.39 -1.42 11.94
CA ASP A 11 8.60 -2.09 12.43
C ASP A 11 8.26 -3.39 13.16
N HIS A 12 7.27 -3.35 14.04
CA HIS A 12 6.81 -4.54 14.77
C HIS A 12 6.30 -5.62 13.82
N LEU A 13 5.32 -5.28 12.96
CA LEU A 13 4.73 -6.24 12.01
C LEU A 13 5.74 -6.70 10.95
N GLY A 14 6.73 -5.87 10.65
CA GLY A 14 7.84 -6.22 9.77
C GLY A 14 8.65 -7.41 10.29
N GLY A 15 8.84 -7.50 11.60
CA GLY A 15 9.56 -8.59 12.28
C GLY A 15 8.77 -9.90 12.42
N GLU A 16 7.41 -9.83 12.39
CA GLU A 16 6.57 -10.99 12.65
C GLU A 16 6.52 -11.96 11.47
N SER A 17 6.95 -13.21 11.67
CA SER A 17 7.02 -14.21 10.60
C SER A 17 5.65 -14.62 10.05
N GLU A 18 4.60 -14.52 10.85
CA GLU A 18 3.23 -14.89 10.46
C GLU A 18 2.54 -13.80 9.65
N VAL A 19 3.06 -12.57 9.64
CA VAL A 19 2.52 -11.46 8.86
C VAL A 19 3.06 -11.53 7.44
N SER A 20 2.21 -11.78 6.46
CA SER A 20 2.57 -11.84 5.03
C SER A 20 2.50 -10.48 4.32
N SER A 21 1.62 -9.59 4.76
CA SER A 21 1.42 -8.25 4.21
C SER A 21 0.90 -7.30 5.28
N ILE A 22 1.15 -6.00 5.12
CA ILE A 22 0.67 -4.96 6.04
C ILE A 22 -0.35 -4.10 5.30
N VAL A 23 -1.55 -3.99 5.87
CA VAL A 23 -2.65 -3.22 5.32
C VAL A 23 -2.97 -2.08 6.28
N MET A 24 -3.02 -0.85 5.77
CA MET A 24 -3.24 0.33 6.61
C MET A 24 -4.31 1.25 6.03
N TYR A 25 -5.16 1.75 6.90
CA TYR A 25 -5.97 2.93 6.66
C TYR A 25 -5.45 4.08 7.48
N MET A 26 -5.20 5.23 6.86
CA MET A 26 -4.69 6.40 7.56
C MET A 26 -5.33 7.70 7.11
N GLU A 27 -5.52 8.62 8.03
CA GLU A 27 -5.99 9.98 7.76
C GLU A 27 -4.85 10.98 7.70
N SER A 28 -3.88 10.85 8.60
CA SER A 28 -2.71 11.72 8.67
C SER A 28 -1.52 10.99 9.28
N LEU A 29 -0.32 11.49 9.04
CA LEU A 29 0.91 11.04 9.66
C LEU A 29 1.43 12.10 10.63
N THR A 30 1.72 11.70 11.86
CA THR A 30 2.29 12.59 12.88
C THR A 30 3.82 12.60 12.81
N ASN A 31 4.46 11.47 12.63
CA ASN A 31 5.91 11.33 12.55
C ASN A 31 6.33 10.77 11.19
N PHE A 32 6.34 11.65 10.20
CA PHE A 32 6.64 11.30 8.81
C PHE A 32 8.02 10.65 8.63
N ARG A 33 9.05 11.15 9.33
CA ARG A 33 10.41 10.63 9.20
C ARG A 33 10.53 9.19 9.69
N LYS A 34 9.96 8.90 10.85
CA LYS A 34 9.96 7.55 11.44
C LYS A 34 9.18 6.57 10.57
N PHE A 35 7.98 7.00 10.14
CA PHE A 35 7.17 6.23 9.19
C PHE A 35 7.94 5.85 7.93
N MET A 36 8.59 6.83 7.28
CA MET A 36 9.35 6.60 6.05
C MET A 36 10.56 5.67 6.26
N SER A 37 11.21 5.74 7.41
CA SER A 37 12.33 4.85 7.76
C SER A 37 11.84 3.41 7.89
N ALA A 38 10.82 3.17 8.71
CA ALA A 38 10.22 1.86 8.92
C ALA A 38 9.65 1.27 7.62
N ALA A 39 8.88 2.07 6.88
CA ALA A 39 8.26 1.65 5.64
C ALA A 39 9.28 1.20 4.58
N ARG A 40 10.38 1.93 4.42
CA ARG A 40 11.45 1.55 3.47
C ARG A 40 12.14 0.25 3.86
N ALA A 41 12.37 0.03 5.13
CA ALA A 41 13.01 -1.19 5.61
C ALA A 41 12.09 -2.39 5.40
N VAL A 42 10.82 -2.27 5.77
CA VAL A 42 9.87 -3.37 5.75
C VAL A 42 9.33 -3.65 4.34
N SER A 43 9.16 -2.64 3.48
CA SER A 43 8.67 -2.84 2.10
C SER A 43 9.56 -3.73 1.25
N GLN A 44 10.85 -3.86 1.60
CA GLN A 44 11.78 -4.77 0.94
C GLN A 44 11.47 -6.25 1.20
N VAL A 45 10.84 -6.56 2.31
CA VAL A 45 10.56 -7.93 2.75
C VAL A 45 9.07 -8.27 2.77
N LYS A 46 8.23 -7.28 3.01
CA LYS A 46 6.76 -7.45 3.07
C LYS A 46 6.05 -6.35 2.31
N PRO A 47 5.02 -6.67 1.51
CA PRO A 47 4.21 -5.65 0.85
C PRO A 47 3.43 -4.83 1.88
N ILE A 48 3.44 -3.53 1.68
CA ILE A 48 2.69 -2.57 2.49
C ILE A 48 1.66 -1.91 1.58
N ILE A 49 0.38 -1.99 1.96
CA ILE A 49 -0.73 -1.42 1.21
C ILE A 49 -1.36 -0.33 2.07
N VAL A 50 -1.61 0.83 1.47
CA VAL A 50 -2.19 1.95 2.21
C VAL A 50 -3.39 2.56 1.50
N LEU A 51 -4.47 2.77 2.23
CA LEU A 51 -5.57 3.63 1.85
C LEU A 51 -5.47 4.93 2.66
N LYS A 52 -5.13 6.03 1.98
CA LYS A 52 -5.03 7.36 2.59
C LYS A 52 -6.32 8.14 2.37
N ALA A 53 -6.98 8.52 3.45
CA ALA A 53 -8.16 9.39 3.40
C ALA A 53 -7.80 10.83 3.01
N GLY A 54 -8.82 11.61 2.59
CA GLY A 54 -8.65 13.02 2.31
C GLY A 54 -7.97 13.35 0.98
N ARG A 55 -8.17 12.52 -0.04
CA ARG A 55 -7.63 12.75 -1.41
C ARG A 55 -8.20 13.98 -2.10
N THR A 56 -9.48 14.26 -1.87
CA THR A 56 -10.15 15.43 -2.45
C THR A 56 -10.10 16.59 -1.46
N GLN A 57 -10.20 17.82 -1.98
CA GLN A 57 -10.24 19.02 -1.13
C GLN A 57 -11.40 18.96 -0.12
N ALA A 58 -12.55 18.45 -0.53
CA ALA A 58 -13.70 18.24 0.35
C ALA A 58 -13.40 17.15 1.42
N GLY A 59 -12.77 16.04 1.02
CA GLY A 59 -12.37 14.98 1.94
C GLY A 59 -11.26 15.43 2.89
N ALA A 60 -10.33 16.29 2.44
CA ALA A 60 -9.29 16.87 3.28
C ALA A 60 -9.88 17.81 4.35
N LEU A 61 -10.87 18.62 3.98
CA LEU A 61 -11.61 19.48 4.93
C LEU A 61 -12.41 18.66 5.94
N ALA A 62 -13.06 17.58 5.51
CA ALA A 62 -13.78 16.68 6.40
C ALA A 62 -12.81 15.99 7.40
N ALA A 63 -11.68 15.48 6.94
CA ALA A 63 -10.66 14.86 7.79
C ALA A 63 -10.05 15.88 8.77
N ALA A 64 -9.76 17.09 8.33
CA ALA A 64 -9.24 18.16 9.18
C ALA A 64 -10.22 18.57 10.29
N SER A 65 -11.54 18.55 10.01
CA SER A 65 -12.56 18.84 11.02
C SER A 65 -12.65 17.77 12.11
N HIS A 66 -12.30 16.52 11.79
CA HIS A 66 -12.31 15.41 12.74
C HIS A 66 -11.04 15.28 13.59
N THR A 67 -9.90 15.55 13.00
CA THR A 67 -8.60 15.28 13.65
C THR A 67 -7.84 16.52 14.06
N GLY A 68 -8.27 17.71 13.62
CA GLY A 68 -7.54 18.97 13.82
C GLY A 68 -6.17 19.00 13.13
N ALA A 69 -5.81 17.96 12.40
CA ALA A 69 -4.56 17.89 11.67
C ALA A 69 -4.71 18.54 10.29
N MET A 70 -3.80 19.43 9.92
CA MET A 70 -3.72 19.93 8.57
C MET A 70 -3.38 18.77 7.63
N ALA A 71 -4.28 18.45 6.72
CA ALA A 71 -4.01 17.48 5.66
C ALA A 71 -2.88 18.05 4.79
N GLY A 72 -1.72 17.41 4.80
CA GLY A 72 -0.67 17.70 3.83
C GLY A 72 -1.19 17.50 2.39
N GLU A 73 -0.54 18.14 1.43
CA GLU A 73 -0.90 17.96 0.03
C GLU A 73 -0.84 16.47 -0.36
N ASP A 74 -1.88 15.99 -1.00
CA ASP A 74 -2.03 14.57 -1.38
C ASP A 74 -0.89 14.09 -2.28
N SER A 75 -0.37 14.98 -3.14
CA SER A 75 0.80 14.76 -3.99
C SER A 75 2.08 14.43 -3.21
N VAL A 76 2.25 15.02 -2.03
CA VAL A 76 3.40 14.74 -1.16
C VAL A 76 3.33 13.32 -0.60
N TYR A 77 2.13 12.87 -0.23
CA TYR A 77 1.92 11.48 0.20
C TYR A 77 2.15 10.48 -0.93
N ASP A 78 1.68 10.77 -2.15
CA ASP A 78 1.93 9.92 -3.32
C ASP A 78 3.43 9.73 -3.57
N ALA A 79 4.18 10.83 -3.63
CA ALA A 79 5.62 10.80 -3.82
C ALA A 79 6.34 10.04 -2.70
N ALA A 80 5.89 10.22 -1.46
CA ALA A 80 6.48 9.55 -0.30
C ALA A 80 6.23 8.04 -0.32
N PHE A 81 4.99 7.62 -0.58
CA PHE A 81 4.63 6.20 -0.63
C PHE A 81 5.35 5.48 -1.77
N GLN A 82 5.43 6.10 -2.94
CA GLN A 82 6.21 5.59 -4.06
C GLN A 82 7.69 5.39 -3.69
N ARG A 83 8.32 6.39 -3.06
CA ARG A 83 9.71 6.31 -2.61
C ARG A 83 9.95 5.30 -1.49
N ALA A 84 8.93 4.96 -0.72
CA ALA A 84 9.00 3.95 0.33
C ALA A 84 8.66 2.54 -0.16
N GLY A 85 8.26 2.37 -1.42
CA GLY A 85 7.81 1.07 -1.94
C GLY A 85 6.44 0.64 -1.38
N ILE A 86 5.59 1.60 -1.03
CA ILE A 86 4.24 1.36 -0.52
C ILE A 86 3.24 1.41 -1.67
N LEU A 87 2.36 0.42 -1.74
CA LEU A 87 1.24 0.42 -2.66
C LEU A 87 0.10 1.28 -2.10
N ARG A 88 -0.23 2.37 -2.80
CA ARG A 88 -1.39 3.20 -2.44
C ARG A 88 -2.61 2.80 -3.26
N VAL A 89 -3.71 2.50 -2.57
CA VAL A 89 -5.02 2.19 -3.17
C VAL A 89 -6.00 3.34 -2.96
N LYS A 90 -7.09 3.34 -3.74
CA LYS A 90 -8.08 4.44 -3.77
C LYS A 90 -9.35 4.14 -3.02
N THR A 91 -9.71 2.86 -2.91
CA THR A 91 -10.95 2.40 -2.31
C THR A 91 -10.69 1.29 -1.30
N PHE A 92 -11.67 1.05 -0.42
CA PHE A 92 -11.63 -0.09 0.49
C PHE A 92 -11.69 -1.43 -0.25
N GLU A 93 -12.42 -1.49 -1.36
CA GLU A 93 -12.49 -2.67 -2.21
C GLU A 93 -11.09 -3.04 -2.71
N GLU A 94 -10.38 -2.10 -3.34
CA GLU A 94 -8.99 -2.30 -3.77
C GLU A 94 -8.08 -2.72 -2.61
N LEU A 95 -8.28 -2.17 -1.41
CA LEU A 95 -7.49 -2.51 -0.22
C LEU A 95 -7.65 -3.98 0.16
N PHE A 96 -8.88 -4.47 0.20
CA PHE A 96 -9.17 -5.86 0.55
C PHE A 96 -8.79 -6.83 -0.57
N ASP A 97 -9.03 -6.48 -1.82
CA ASP A 97 -8.63 -7.29 -2.98
C ASP A 97 -7.11 -7.47 -3.04
N CYS A 98 -6.35 -6.40 -2.83
CA CYS A 98 -4.90 -6.48 -2.74
C CYS A 98 -4.43 -7.34 -1.56
N ALA A 99 -5.05 -7.19 -0.39
CA ALA A 99 -4.72 -7.99 0.78
C ALA A 99 -4.98 -9.48 0.55
N GLU A 100 -6.12 -9.82 -0.04
CA GLU A 100 -6.49 -11.19 -0.38
C GLU A 100 -5.54 -11.79 -1.43
N LEU A 101 -5.23 -11.02 -2.48
CA LEU A 101 -4.29 -11.43 -3.51
C LEU A 101 -2.92 -11.77 -2.91
N LEU A 102 -2.38 -10.87 -2.09
CA LEU A 102 -1.06 -11.05 -1.47
C LEU A 102 -1.02 -12.16 -0.43
N ALA A 103 -2.16 -12.46 0.21
CA ALA A 103 -2.25 -13.58 1.14
C ALA A 103 -2.29 -14.94 0.42
N LYS A 104 -2.90 -15.00 -0.77
CA LYS A 104 -3.14 -16.26 -1.51
C LYS A 104 -2.12 -16.55 -2.59
N GLN A 105 -1.44 -15.54 -3.10
CA GLN A 105 -0.47 -15.70 -4.20
C GLN A 105 0.97 -15.83 -3.68
N PRO A 106 1.77 -16.73 -4.26
CA PRO A 106 3.19 -16.75 -3.97
C PRO A 106 3.83 -15.45 -4.44
N LYS A 107 4.74 -14.91 -3.64
CA LYS A 107 5.49 -13.70 -4.03
C LYS A 107 6.27 -13.97 -5.31
N PRO A 108 6.24 -13.08 -6.31
CA PRO A 108 7.05 -13.24 -7.51
C PRO A 108 8.54 -13.22 -7.14
N LEU A 109 9.26 -14.25 -7.55
CA LEU A 109 10.69 -14.35 -7.36
C LEU A 109 11.39 -13.79 -8.60
N GLY A 110 11.87 -12.54 -8.53
CA GLY A 110 12.71 -11.94 -9.56
C GLY A 110 12.02 -10.89 -10.45
N ARG A 111 12.82 -10.19 -11.25
CA ARG A 111 12.45 -9.06 -12.12
C ARG A 111 11.88 -9.48 -13.49
N GLY A 112 11.37 -10.66 -13.67
CA GLY A 112 10.95 -11.14 -14.99
C GLY A 112 9.49 -11.56 -15.05
N TRP A 113 8.73 -10.98 -15.97
CA TRP A 113 7.47 -11.56 -16.43
C TRP A 113 7.77 -12.85 -17.19
N ARG A 114 7.37 -13.98 -16.61
CA ARG A 114 7.18 -15.19 -17.41
C ARG A 114 5.71 -15.23 -17.81
N SER A 115 5.41 -14.82 -19.03
CA SER A 115 4.16 -15.20 -19.65
C SER A 115 4.15 -16.71 -19.77
N SER A 116 3.36 -17.39 -18.95
CA SER A 116 3.12 -18.80 -19.13
C SER A 116 2.31 -18.98 -20.41
N PRO A 117 2.80 -19.73 -21.41
CA PRO A 117 2.04 -19.97 -22.64
C PRO A 117 0.77 -20.82 -22.40
N MET A 118 0.49 -21.23 -21.18
CA MET A 118 -0.64 -22.10 -20.82
C MET A 118 -1.98 -21.37 -20.66
N LEU A 119 -2.04 -20.05 -20.81
CA LEU A 119 -3.29 -19.28 -20.69
C LEU A 119 -3.94 -18.90 -22.02
N ALA A 120 -3.40 -19.36 -23.15
CA ALA A 120 -3.94 -19.05 -24.47
C ALA A 120 -5.08 -19.97 -24.93
N ASP A 121 -5.41 -21.03 -24.18
CA ASP A 121 -6.39 -22.05 -24.63
C ASP A 121 -7.50 -22.36 -23.63
N ARG A 122 -8.16 -21.34 -23.09
CA ARG A 122 -9.50 -21.51 -22.50
C ARG A 122 -10.39 -20.35 -22.87
N GLY A 123 -11.27 -20.65 -23.84
CA GLY A 123 -12.27 -19.76 -24.35
C GLY A 123 -13.11 -19.05 -23.29
N SER A 124 -13.43 -17.81 -23.60
CA SER A 124 -14.60 -17.02 -23.18
C SER A 124 -14.94 -17.01 -21.69
N TRP A 125 -14.08 -16.43 -20.86
CA TRP A 125 -14.51 -15.76 -19.64
C TRP A 125 -13.91 -14.36 -19.66
N GLY A 126 -14.77 -13.36 -19.56
CA GLY A 126 -14.41 -11.96 -19.68
C GLY A 126 -13.20 -11.62 -18.83
N LEU A 127 -12.09 -11.35 -19.49
CA LEU A 127 -10.91 -10.75 -18.89
C LEU A 127 -11.28 -9.32 -18.51
N THR A 128 -11.69 -9.13 -17.28
CA THR A 128 -11.54 -7.83 -16.64
C THR A 128 -10.04 -7.66 -16.44
N LEU A 129 -9.40 -7.01 -17.39
CA LEU A 129 -8.02 -6.56 -17.26
C LEU A 129 -8.00 -5.53 -16.14
N TYR A 130 -7.69 -5.97 -14.92
CA TYR A 130 -7.21 -5.05 -13.91
C TYR A 130 -5.94 -4.40 -14.47
N PRO A 131 -5.80 -3.08 -14.41
CA PRO A 131 -4.59 -2.42 -14.85
C PRO A 131 -3.43 -3.04 -14.08
N ILE A 132 -2.58 -3.71 -14.81
CA ILE A 132 -1.37 -4.34 -14.30
C ILE A 132 -0.55 -3.24 -13.63
N LEU A 133 -0.38 -3.34 -12.34
CA LEU A 133 0.51 -2.48 -11.57
C LEU A 133 1.86 -2.47 -12.30
N ASP A 134 2.29 -1.27 -12.71
CA ASP A 134 3.61 -1.05 -13.28
C ASP A 134 4.65 -1.38 -12.21
N MET A 135 5.16 -2.62 -12.28
CA MET A 135 6.18 -3.14 -11.37
C MET A 135 7.56 -2.51 -11.59
N SER A 136 7.70 -1.53 -12.49
CA SER A 136 8.94 -0.76 -12.67
C SER A 136 9.26 0.17 -11.50
N LEU A 137 8.33 0.28 -10.54
CA LEU A 137 8.44 1.14 -9.35
C LEU A 137 9.12 0.49 -8.14
N PHE A 138 9.46 -0.79 -8.22
CA PHE A 138 10.22 -1.44 -7.16
C PHE A 138 11.69 -1.55 -7.58
N PRO A 139 12.61 -0.97 -6.79
CA PRO A 139 14.04 -1.02 -7.05
C PRO A 139 14.62 -2.43 -6.98
#